data_823aa9e414c539eaad75f13482d4420b
#
_entry.id   823aa9e414c539eaad75f13482d4420b
#
_cell.length_a   1.000
_cell.length_b   1.000
_cell.length_c   1.000
_cell.angle_alpha   90.00
_cell.angle_beta   90.00
_cell.angle_gamma   90.00
#
_symmetry.space_group_name_H-M   'P 1'
#
loop_
_entity.id
_entity.type
_entity.pdbx_description
1 polymer ?
#
loop_
_entity_poly.entity_id
_entity_poly.type
_entity_poly.pdbx_seq_one_letter_code
_entity_poly.pdbx_strand_id
1 'polypeptide(L)'
;MTTTLDDIDLKILSILMKDAKTPYTDIAKQLFVSSGTVHVRMKKMEEICIIKSFNLQLNYHKLGYDITAFLGIYLNKSSQYDVVANALEAIPEVVDVHYTTGNYSMFIKIICKDTDHLRQILMDKIQKIEAITRTETFISLQESISRPIKIDE
;
A
#
# COMPACT_ATOMS: atom_id res chain seq x y z
N MET A 1 13.95 14.78 13.96
CA MET A 1 12.96 15.75 14.47
C MET A 1 11.60 15.09 14.42
N THR A 2 11.01 14.76 15.55
CA THR A 2 9.62 14.29 15.63
C THR A 2 8.73 15.47 15.24
N THR A 3 8.21 15.45 14.03
CA THR A 3 7.23 16.45 13.60
C THR A 3 5.96 16.18 14.39
N THR A 4 5.72 16.95 15.42
CA THR A 4 4.54 16.86 16.26
C THR A 4 3.35 17.40 15.47
N LEU A 5 2.42 16.48 15.12
CA LEU A 5 1.08 16.86 14.69
C LEU A 5 0.32 17.36 15.92
N ASP A 6 -0.51 18.36 15.75
CA ASP A 6 -1.43 18.78 16.78
C ASP A 6 -2.82 18.12 16.65
N ASP A 7 -3.70 18.32 17.62
CA ASP A 7 -5.04 17.70 17.65
C ASP A 7 -5.88 18.07 16.41
N ILE A 8 -5.68 19.25 15.84
CA ILE A 8 -6.41 19.67 14.63
C ILE A 8 -5.89 18.88 13.42
N ASP A 9 -4.58 18.66 13.30
CA ASP A 9 -3.99 17.85 12.24
C ASP A 9 -4.53 16.41 12.29
N LEU A 10 -4.57 15.79 13.48
CA LEU A 10 -5.10 14.45 13.68
C LEU A 10 -6.59 14.35 13.31
N LYS A 11 -7.39 15.37 13.69
CA LYS A 11 -8.82 15.42 13.34
C LYS A 11 -9.03 15.58 11.83
N ILE A 12 -8.24 16.41 11.14
CA ILE A 12 -8.29 16.53 9.68
C ILE A 12 -8.00 15.17 9.03
N LEU A 13 -6.94 14.49 9.46
CA LEU A 13 -6.59 13.16 8.97
C LEU A 13 -7.72 12.14 9.22
N SER A 14 -8.29 12.13 10.43
CA SER A 14 -9.39 11.24 10.81
C SER A 14 -10.62 11.40 9.91
N ILE A 15 -10.96 12.66 9.54
CA ILE A 15 -12.07 12.94 8.61
C ILE A 15 -11.73 12.42 7.21
N LEU A 16 -10.57 12.76 6.67
CA LEU A 16 -10.16 12.38 5.32
C LEU A 16 -9.90 10.88 5.17
N MET A 17 -9.50 10.19 6.22
CA MET A 17 -9.37 8.72 6.22
C MET A 17 -10.72 8.02 6.15
N LYS A 18 -11.81 8.65 6.59
CA LYS A 18 -13.18 8.14 6.44
C LYS A 18 -13.74 8.43 5.04
N ASP A 19 -13.51 9.66 4.56
CA ASP A 19 -13.90 10.10 3.21
C ASP A 19 -12.90 11.12 2.66
N ALA A 20 -12.00 10.65 1.80
CA ALA A 20 -10.98 11.47 1.16
C ALA A 20 -11.56 12.56 0.23
N LYS A 21 -12.86 12.51 -0.09
CA LYS A 21 -13.55 13.52 -0.90
C LYS A 21 -14.17 14.63 -0.08
N THR A 22 -14.08 14.59 1.25
CA THR A 22 -14.63 15.65 2.10
C THR A 22 -14.02 17.02 1.75
N PRO A 23 -14.82 18.01 1.34
CA PRO A 23 -14.31 19.33 1.01
C PRO A 23 -13.64 20.00 2.21
N TYR A 24 -12.55 20.73 1.98
CA TYR A 24 -11.84 21.44 3.07
C TYR A 24 -12.73 22.49 3.77
N THR A 25 -13.71 23.03 3.06
CA THR A 25 -14.73 23.92 3.64
C THR A 25 -15.60 23.21 4.68
N ASP A 26 -15.90 21.94 4.48
CA ASP A 26 -16.72 21.16 5.40
C ASP A 26 -15.91 20.63 6.57
N ILE A 27 -14.64 20.27 6.34
CA ILE A 27 -13.67 20.00 7.42
C ILE A 27 -13.52 21.23 8.31
N ALA A 28 -13.34 22.41 7.70
CA ALA A 28 -13.19 23.68 8.41
C ALA A 28 -14.39 23.98 9.31
N LYS A 29 -15.63 23.77 8.83
CA LYS A 29 -16.86 23.92 9.62
C LYS A 29 -16.90 22.95 10.81
N GLN A 30 -16.57 21.67 10.58
CA GLN A 30 -16.57 20.66 11.64
C GLN A 30 -15.55 20.96 12.75
N LEU A 31 -14.40 21.53 12.40
CA LEU A 31 -13.31 21.79 13.32
C LEU A 31 -13.29 23.25 13.84
N PHE A 32 -14.26 24.07 13.45
CA PHE A 32 -14.36 25.49 13.83
C PHE A 32 -13.11 26.31 13.48
N VAL A 33 -12.53 26.05 12.30
CA VAL A 33 -11.38 26.78 11.75
C VAL A 33 -11.70 27.37 10.38
N SER A 34 -10.80 28.17 9.80
CA SER A 34 -10.95 28.65 8.43
C SER A 34 -10.57 27.56 7.40
N SER A 35 -11.15 27.59 6.20
CA SER A 35 -10.73 26.70 5.11
C SER A 35 -9.27 26.91 4.70
N GLY A 36 -8.77 28.14 4.80
CA GLY A 36 -7.36 28.45 4.63
C GLY A 36 -6.46 27.75 5.64
N THR A 37 -6.90 27.64 6.90
CA THR A 37 -6.18 26.88 7.93
C THR A 37 -6.07 25.41 7.56
N VAL A 38 -7.16 24.78 7.09
CA VAL A 38 -7.13 23.39 6.63
C VAL A 38 -6.16 23.23 5.47
N HIS A 39 -6.20 24.14 4.49
CA HIS A 39 -5.32 24.10 3.32
C HIS A 39 -3.83 24.15 3.72
N VAL A 40 -3.45 25.07 4.59
CA VAL A 40 -2.06 25.22 5.05
C VAL A 40 -1.59 23.98 5.81
N ARG A 41 -2.45 23.40 6.66
CA ARG A 41 -2.15 22.18 7.41
C ARG A 41 -1.99 20.96 6.50
N MET A 42 -2.87 20.80 5.52
CA MET A 42 -2.78 19.74 4.53
C MET A 42 -1.45 19.80 3.77
N LYS A 43 -1.12 20.98 3.24
CA LYS A 43 0.14 21.21 2.55
C LYS A 43 1.36 20.86 3.42
N LYS A 44 1.36 21.29 4.68
CA LYS A 44 2.41 20.95 5.64
C LYS A 44 2.53 19.43 5.83
N MET A 45 1.40 18.71 6.00
CA MET A 45 1.40 17.25 6.20
C MET A 45 1.88 16.49 4.95
N GLU A 46 1.63 17.02 3.77
CA GLU A 46 2.19 16.49 2.51
C GLU A 46 3.70 16.75 2.42
N GLU A 47 4.16 17.97 2.69
CA GLU A 47 5.58 18.35 2.65
C GLU A 47 6.44 17.52 3.61
N ILE A 48 5.91 17.19 4.78
CA ILE A 48 6.60 16.34 5.77
C ILE A 48 6.32 14.84 5.59
N CYS A 49 5.69 14.45 4.46
CA CYS A 49 5.40 13.07 4.08
C CYS A 49 4.54 12.27 5.08
N ILE A 50 3.73 12.93 5.91
CA ILE A 50 2.66 12.28 6.69
C ILE A 50 1.58 11.78 5.74
N ILE A 51 1.16 12.64 4.80
CA ILE A 51 0.30 12.25 3.69
C ILE A 51 1.21 11.93 2.50
N LYS A 52 1.20 10.67 2.08
CA LYS A 52 2.01 10.21 0.94
C LYS A 52 1.28 10.38 -0.38
N SER A 53 -0.01 10.11 -0.41
CA SER A 53 -0.84 10.16 -1.62
C SER A 53 -2.32 10.04 -1.28
N PHE A 54 -3.17 10.38 -2.25
CA PHE A 54 -4.61 10.15 -2.23
C PHE A 54 -4.92 9.06 -3.26
N ASN A 55 -5.15 7.83 -2.80
CA ASN A 55 -5.40 6.70 -3.68
C ASN A 55 -6.87 6.27 -3.61
N LEU A 56 -7.38 5.79 -4.74
CA LEU A 56 -8.70 5.16 -4.82
C LEU A 56 -8.61 3.71 -4.35
N GLN A 57 -9.52 3.32 -3.48
CA GLN A 57 -9.73 1.90 -3.19
C GLN A 57 -10.70 1.34 -4.22
N LEU A 58 -10.23 0.40 -5.04
CA LEU A 58 -10.98 -0.19 -6.14
C LEU A 58 -11.47 -1.60 -5.77
N ASN A 59 -12.62 -1.96 -6.30
CA ASN A 59 -13.07 -3.34 -6.29
C ASN A 59 -12.45 -4.07 -7.49
N TYR A 60 -11.30 -4.69 -7.30
CA TYR A 60 -10.54 -5.36 -8.35
C TYR A 60 -11.32 -6.51 -8.99
N HIS A 61 -12.14 -7.23 -8.23
CA HIS A 61 -12.98 -8.29 -8.76
C HIS A 61 -13.97 -7.77 -9.81
N LYS A 62 -14.58 -6.60 -9.57
CA LYS A 62 -15.45 -5.96 -10.59
C LYS A 62 -14.71 -5.48 -11.84
N LEU A 63 -13.40 -5.40 -11.78
CA LEU A 63 -12.53 -5.06 -12.90
C LEU A 63 -11.95 -6.31 -13.59
N GLY A 64 -12.37 -7.52 -13.17
CA GLY A 64 -11.90 -8.79 -13.74
C GLY A 64 -10.56 -9.28 -13.20
N TYR A 65 -10.17 -8.83 -12.00
CA TYR A 65 -9.00 -9.32 -11.28
C TYR A 65 -9.49 -10.18 -10.09
N ASP A 66 -9.61 -11.48 -10.33
CA ASP A 66 -10.28 -12.40 -9.41
C ASP A 66 -9.32 -13.06 -8.42
N ILE A 67 -8.01 -12.98 -8.67
CA ILE A 67 -6.99 -13.63 -7.85
C ILE A 67 -6.16 -12.57 -7.12
N THR A 68 -6.17 -12.65 -5.80
CA THR A 68 -5.15 -12.05 -4.95
C THR A 68 -4.24 -13.16 -4.43
N ALA A 69 -2.96 -13.05 -4.68
CA ALA A 69 -1.96 -14.00 -4.20
C ALA A 69 -0.92 -13.29 -3.32
N PHE A 70 -0.47 -13.98 -2.29
CA PHE A 70 0.69 -13.60 -1.50
C PHE A 70 1.85 -14.53 -1.82
N LEU A 71 3.04 -13.97 -1.92
CA LEU A 71 4.22 -14.73 -2.27
C LEU A 71 5.31 -14.52 -1.24
N GLY A 72 5.70 -15.60 -0.56
CA GLY A 72 6.90 -15.64 0.25
C GLY A 72 8.11 -15.91 -0.67
N ILE A 73 9.13 -15.07 -0.59
CA ILE A 73 10.32 -15.10 -1.43
C ILE A 73 11.55 -15.38 -0.57
N TYR A 74 12.36 -16.33 -1.02
CA TYR A 74 13.68 -16.61 -0.46
C TYR A 74 14.75 -16.04 -1.38
N LEU A 75 15.60 -15.18 -0.81
CA LEU A 75 16.75 -14.61 -1.53
C LEU A 75 18.00 -15.47 -1.33
N ASN A 76 18.84 -15.51 -2.35
CA ASN A 76 20.15 -16.13 -2.25
C ASN A 76 21.04 -15.43 -1.19
N LYS A 77 21.00 -14.10 -1.15
CA LYS A 77 21.68 -13.26 -0.17
C LYS A 77 20.79 -12.08 0.22
N SER A 78 20.72 -11.76 1.51
CA SER A 78 19.93 -10.61 2.01
C SER A 78 20.37 -9.27 1.40
N SER A 79 21.64 -9.14 0.99
CA SER A 79 22.16 -7.95 0.31
C SER A 79 21.57 -7.71 -1.09
N GLN A 80 20.83 -8.66 -1.64
CA GLN A 80 20.19 -8.54 -2.97
C GLN A 80 18.77 -7.99 -2.89
N TYR A 81 18.31 -7.60 -1.69
CA TYR A 81 16.96 -7.07 -1.48
C TYR A 81 16.61 -5.94 -2.46
N ASP A 82 17.44 -4.89 -2.54
CA ASP A 82 17.15 -3.72 -3.38
C ASP A 82 17.07 -4.08 -4.87
N VAL A 83 17.93 -4.98 -5.33
CA VAL A 83 17.93 -5.46 -6.73
C VAL A 83 16.61 -6.19 -7.04
N VAL A 84 16.16 -7.05 -6.13
CA VAL A 84 14.91 -7.79 -6.29
C VAL A 84 13.71 -6.88 -6.16
N ALA A 85 13.71 -5.94 -5.20
CA ALA A 85 12.65 -4.97 -5.03
C ALA A 85 12.43 -4.12 -6.29
N ASN A 86 13.52 -3.61 -6.90
CA ASN A 86 13.46 -2.86 -8.15
C ASN A 86 12.94 -3.72 -9.32
N ALA A 87 13.33 -4.99 -9.39
CA ALA A 87 12.82 -5.89 -10.42
C ALA A 87 11.31 -6.20 -10.24
N LEU A 88 10.85 -6.32 -8.99
CA LEU A 88 9.44 -6.53 -8.67
C LEU A 88 8.60 -5.27 -8.92
N GLU A 89 9.14 -4.07 -8.69
CA GLU A 89 8.47 -2.79 -8.98
C GLU A 89 8.12 -2.65 -10.47
N ALA A 90 8.93 -3.24 -11.35
CA ALA A 90 8.67 -3.25 -12.80
C ALA A 90 7.50 -4.19 -13.21
N ILE A 91 6.93 -4.96 -12.28
CA ILE A 91 5.82 -5.89 -12.52
C ILE A 91 4.52 -5.23 -12.04
N PRO A 92 3.64 -4.75 -12.94
CA PRO A 92 2.45 -3.99 -12.53
C PRO A 92 1.48 -4.76 -11.63
N GLU A 93 1.48 -6.08 -11.70
CA GLU A 93 0.62 -6.94 -10.91
C GLU A 93 1.10 -7.09 -9.46
N VAL A 94 2.35 -6.74 -9.17
CA VAL A 94 2.89 -6.67 -7.80
C VAL A 94 2.48 -5.34 -7.19
N VAL A 95 1.67 -5.39 -6.14
CA VAL A 95 1.08 -4.18 -5.53
C VAL A 95 1.68 -3.83 -4.18
N ASP A 96 2.23 -4.81 -3.47
CA ASP A 96 2.94 -4.62 -2.21
C ASP A 96 4.23 -5.45 -2.17
N VAL A 97 5.29 -4.87 -1.63
CA VAL A 97 6.58 -5.54 -1.40
C VAL A 97 7.08 -5.20 -0.01
N HIS A 98 7.27 -6.22 0.82
CA HIS A 98 7.78 -6.07 2.18
C HIS A 98 9.07 -6.84 2.37
N TYR A 99 10.08 -6.22 2.99
CA TYR A 99 11.21 -6.92 3.57
C TYR A 99 10.79 -7.45 4.94
N THR A 100 10.96 -8.75 5.18
CA THR A 100 10.39 -9.39 6.36
C THR A 100 11.46 -10.07 7.23
N THR A 101 11.15 -10.18 8.50
CA THR A 101 11.86 -11.08 9.43
C THR A 101 11.21 -12.46 9.37
N GLY A 102 11.97 -13.51 9.63
CA GLY A 102 11.47 -14.88 9.66
C GLY A 102 11.88 -15.71 8.44
N ASN A 103 11.01 -16.62 8.02
CA ASN A 103 11.37 -17.62 7.00
C ASN A 103 11.55 -17.03 5.61
N TYR A 104 10.74 -16.05 5.24
CA TYR A 104 10.84 -15.38 3.94
C TYR A 104 11.71 -14.14 4.05
N SER A 105 12.55 -13.90 3.06
CA SER A 105 13.30 -12.64 2.96
C SER A 105 12.38 -11.49 2.54
N MET A 106 11.41 -11.79 1.68
CA MET A 106 10.42 -10.81 1.21
C MET A 106 9.04 -11.46 1.19
N PHE A 107 8.01 -10.64 1.39
CA PHE A 107 6.62 -11.04 1.25
C PHE A 107 5.92 -10.01 0.37
N ILE A 108 5.29 -10.48 -0.71
CA ILE A 108 4.68 -9.61 -1.70
C ILE A 108 3.21 -9.94 -1.91
N LYS A 109 2.43 -8.95 -2.37
CA LYS A 109 1.05 -9.12 -2.81
C LYS A 109 0.97 -8.94 -4.31
N ILE A 110 0.28 -9.86 -4.97
CA ILE A 110 0.03 -9.86 -6.41
C ILE A 110 -1.47 -9.85 -6.64
N ILE A 111 -1.92 -9.03 -7.59
CA ILE A 111 -3.31 -9.01 -8.05
C ILE A 111 -3.32 -9.37 -9.53
N CYS A 112 -4.05 -10.41 -9.90
CA CYS A 112 -4.11 -10.92 -11.26
C CYS A 112 -5.51 -11.40 -11.64
N LYS A 113 -5.74 -11.59 -12.94
CA LYS A 113 -7.07 -11.88 -13.49
C LYS A 113 -7.56 -13.27 -13.08
N ASP A 114 -6.71 -14.27 -13.29
CA ASP A 114 -7.01 -15.68 -13.09
C ASP A 114 -5.74 -16.46 -12.77
N THR A 115 -5.87 -17.77 -12.61
CA THR A 115 -4.75 -18.67 -12.30
C THR A 115 -3.75 -18.79 -13.45
N ASP A 116 -4.18 -18.67 -14.69
CA ASP A 116 -3.26 -18.69 -15.85
C ASP A 116 -2.41 -17.42 -15.88
N HIS A 117 -3.01 -16.28 -15.60
CA HIS A 117 -2.27 -15.02 -15.47
C HIS A 117 -1.29 -15.09 -14.30
N LEU A 118 -1.69 -15.63 -13.14
CA LEU A 118 -0.79 -15.84 -12.00
C LEU A 118 0.40 -16.73 -12.41
N ARG A 119 0.15 -17.85 -13.10
CA ARG A 119 1.19 -18.74 -13.59
C ARG A 119 2.18 -18.01 -14.50
N GLN A 120 1.70 -17.20 -15.44
CA GLN A 120 2.56 -16.40 -16.32
C GLN A 120 3.44 -15.42 -15.53
N ILE A 121 2.88 -14.70 -14.57
CA ILE A 121 3.64 -13.78 -13.73
C ILE A 121 4.76 -14.53 -12.98
N LEU A 122 4.43 -15.66 -12.39
CA LEU A 122 5.41 -16.46 -11.64
C LEU A 122 6.53 -16.98 -12.56
N MET A 123 6.19 -17.62 -13.69
CA MET A 123 7.16 -18.28 -14.57
C MET A 123 7.96 -17.30 -15.43
N ASP A 124 7.29 -16.27 -15.95
CA ASP A 124 7.90 -15.42 -16.98
C ASP A 124 8.54 -14.14 -16.40
N LYS A 125 8.15 -13.75 -15.20
CA LYS A 125 8.64 -12.53 -14.57
C LYS A 125 9.42 -12.85 -13.28
N ILE A 126 8.76 -13.41 -12.26
CA ILE A 126 9.35 -13.55 -10.93
C ILE A 126 10.45 -14.61 -10.86
N GLN A 127 10.21 -15.81 -11.39
CA GLN A 127 11.20 -16.89 -11.35
C GLN A 127 12.44 -16.65 -12.24
N LYS A 128 12.40 -15.63 -13.10
CA LYS A 128 13.56 -15.21 -13.90
C LYS A 128 14.49 -14.25 -13.15
N ILE A 129 14.12 -13.81 -11.96
CA ILE A 129 14.98 -12.97 -11.14
C ILE A 129 16.01 -13.86 -10.44
N GLU A 130 17.25 -13.84 -10.91
CA GLU A 130 18.33 -14.77 -10.49
C GLU A 130 18.59 -14.78 -8.97
N ALA A 131 18.32 -13.66 -8.29
CA ALA A 131 18.52 -13.55 -6.85
C ALA A 131 17.45 -14.27 -6.02
N ILE A 132 16.36 -14.73 -6.63
CA ILE A 132 15.29 -15.49 -5.99
C ILE A 132 15.61 -16.98 -6.11
N THR A 133 15.76 -17.66 -4.97
CA THR A 133 16.06 -19.10 -4.92
C THR A 133 14.81 -19.96 -4.85
N ARG A 134 13.78 -19.47 -4.20
CA ARG A 134 12.52 -20.20 -3.98
C ARG A 134 11.38 -19.22 -3.71
N THR A 135 10.19 -19.62 -4.11
CA THR A 135 8.95 -18.90 -3.78
C THR A 135 7.91 -19.87 -3.24
N GLU A 136 7.05 -19.36 -2.35
CA GLU A 136 5.84 -20.05 -1.87
C GLU A 136 4.65 -19.14 -2.12
N THR A 137 3.64 -19.68 -2.81
CA THR A 137 2.46 -18.91 -3.21
C THR A 137 1.26 -19.28 -2.37
N PHE A 138 0.57 -18.26 -1.85
CA PHE A 138 -0.68 -18.38 -1.10
C PHE A 138 -1.77 -17.62 -1.84
N ILE A 139 -2.81 -18.30 -2.27
CA ILE A 139 -3.97 -17.64 -2.88
C ILE A 139 -4.93 -17.22 -1.77
N SER A 140 -5.28 -15.94 -1.73
CA SER A 140 -6.30 -15.43 -0.82
C SER A 140 -7.67 -15.94 -1.27
N LEU A 141 -8.37 -16.62 -0.37
CA LEU A 141 -9.74 -17.07 -0.64
C LEU A 141 -10.75 -15.95 -0.42
N GLN A 142 -10.44 -15.03 0.50
CA GLN A 142 -11.30 -13.89 0.82
C GLN A 142 -10.50 -12.82 1.56
N GLU A 143 -10.68 -11.56 1.18
CA GLU A 143 -10.25 -10.42 1.97
C GLU A 143 -11.39 -10.00 2.91
N SER A 144 -11.30 -10.34 4.19
CA SER A 144 -12.34 -10.07 5.17
C SER A 144 -12.29 -8.65 5.73
N ILE A 145 -11.10 -8.05 5.79
CA ILE A 145 -10.88 -6.69 6.30
C ILE A 145 -9.83 -6.00 5.44
N SER A 146 -10.19 -4.83 4.93
CA SER A 146 -9.28 -3.92 4.24
C SER A 146 -9.66 -2.49 4.63
N ARG A 147 -8.94 -1.93 5.57
CA ARG A 147 -9.18 -0.58 6.08
C ARG A 147 -7.89 0.01 6.64
N PRO A 148 -7.73 1.34 6.64
CA PRO A 148 -6.64 1.99 7.33
C PRO A 148 -6.71 1.76 8.86
N ILE A 149 -5.60 1.94 9.55
CA ILE A 149 -5.57 1.96 11.01
C ILE A 149 -6.40 3.13 11.53
N LYS A 150 -6.97 2.97 12.73
CA LYS A 150 -7.59 4.11 13.42
C LYS A 150 -6.46 4.96 14.02
N ILE A 151 -6.47 6.26 13.74
CA ILE A 151 -5.61 7.24 14.41
C ILE A 151 -6.34 7.67 15.67
N ASP A 152 -5.71 7.51 16.84
CA ASP A 152 -6.25 8.01 18.09
C ASP A 152 -6.17 9.55 18.11
N GLU A 153 -7.30 10.14 18.46
CA GLU A 153 -7.46 11.60 18.61
C GLU A 153 -6.98 12.05 19.97
#